data_df1ea4ff5ce2233c44257bbe3d46fae8
#
_entry.id   df1ea4ff5ce2233c44257bbe3d46fae8
#
_cell.length_a   1.000
_cell.length_b   1.000
_cell.length_c   1.000
_cell.angle_alpha   90.00
_cell.angle_beta   90.00
_cell.angle_gamma   90.00
#
_symmetry.space_group_name_H-M   'P 1'
#
loop_
_entity.id
_entity.type
_entity.pdbx_description
1 polymer ?
#
loop_
_entity_poly.entity_id
_entity_poly.type
_entity_poly.pdbx_seq_one_letter_code
_entity_poly.pdbx_strand_id
1 'polypeptide(L)'
;MRASLFRHGLNLWLPYLLAGIHLTHLSDDYRRARVELRMRPWNRNYVGTHFGGSLFAMTDPFRMIPVLRCLGPDYFVWDKAGEIEFVKPGRGTVHAVFELDDAVLDELRAAAAGGEKVLRWFAADIIDEQGEVVARTRKQLYVRRKPGR
;
A
#
# COMPACT_ATOMS: atom_id res chain seq x y z
N MET A 1 -15.83 3.03 8.24
CA MET A 1 -15.01 2.62 9.41
C MET A 1 -14.03 3.75 9.69
N ARG A 2 -13.80 4.10 10.95
CA ARG A 2 -12.85 5.15 11.32
C ARG A 2 -11.41 4.69 11.02
N ALA A 3 -10.55 5.58 10.54
CA ALA A 3 -9.16 5.25 10.20
C ALA A 3 -8.37 4.68 11.38
N SER A 4 -8.60 5.22 12.59
CA SER A 4 -7.97 4.71 13.82
C SER A 4 -8.32 3.25 14.11
N LEU A 5 -9.60 2.88 13.98
CA LEU A 5 -10.05 1.49 14.18
C LEU A 5 -9.45 0.55 13.12
N PHE A 6 -9.44 0.99 11.85
CA PHE A 6 -8.82 0.23 10.77
C PHE A 6 -7.32 0.02 11.03
N ARG A 7 -6.60 1.08 11.44
CA ARG A 7 -5.17 1.00 11.78
C ARG A 7 -4.90 -0.03 12.88
N HIS A 8 -5.68 -0.01 13.97
CA HIS A 8 -5.52 -0.97 15.07
C HIS A 8 -5.82 -2.40 14.61
N GLY A 9 -6.91 -2.59 13.87
CA GLY A 9 -7.26 -3.91 13.33
C GLY A 9 -6.20 -4.49 12.41
N LEU A 10 -5.65 -3.66 11.52
CA LEU A 10 -4.60 -4.10 10.60
C LEU A 10 -3.29 -4.45 11.33
N ASN A 11 -2.94 -3.70 12.38
CA ASN A 11 -1.75 -3.98 13.17
C ASN A 11 -1.88 -5.25 14.04
N LEU A 12 -3.10 -5.71 14.31
CA LEU A 12 -3.38 -6.97 15.01
C LEU A 12 -3.64 -8.14 14.04
N TRP A 13 -3.76 -7.84 12.75
CA TRP A 13 -3.94 -8.89 11.75
C TRP A 13 -2.70 -9.76 11.64
N LEU A 14 -2.86 -11.07 11.86
CA LEU A 14 -1.74 -12.00 12.02
C LEU A 14 -0.68 -11.94 10.90
N PRO A 15 -1.05 -11.87 9.60
CA PRO A 15 -0.04 -11.73 8.55
C PRO A 15 0.87 -10.52 8.71
N TYR A 16 0.35 -9.37 9.16
CA TYR A 16 1.13 -8.17 9.40
C TYR A 16 1.92 -8.25 10.70
N LEU A 17 1.26 -8.67 11.77
CA LEU A 17 1.86 -8.80 13.09
C LEU A 17 3.09 -9.73 13.06
N LEU A 18 2.96 -10.90 12.44
CA LEU A 18 4.05 -11.89 12.35
C LEU A 18 5.14 -11.46 11.36
N ALA A 19 4.78 -10.80 10.26
CA ALA A 19 5.76 -10.23 9.33
C ALA A 19 6.53 -9.05 9.91
N GLY A 20 6.05 -8.43 11.00
CA GLY A 20 6.65 -7.22 11.58
C GLY A 20 6.23 -5.93 10.88
N ILE A 21 5.14 -5.99 10.10
CA ILE A 21 4.56 -4.82 9.39
C ILE A 21 3.68 -4.04 10.37
N HIS A 22 3.84 -2.74 10.38
CA HIS A 22 3.11 -1.86 11.29
C HIS A 22 2.66 -0.57 10.59
N LEU A 23 1.35 -0.34 10.55
CA LEU A 23 0.76 0.91 10.08
C LEU A 23 0.88 1.95 11.20
N THR A 24 1.87 2.85 11.10
CA THR A 24 2.17 3.85 12.13
C THR A 24 1.27 5.08 12.01
N HIS A 25 0.89 5.43 10.79
CA HIS A 25 0.00 6.56 10.54
C HIS A 25 -1.02 6.22 9.45
N LEU A 26 -2.26 6.68 9.66
CA LEU A 26 -3.32 6.71 8.65
C LEU A 26 -4.17 7.96 8.92
N SER A 27 -4.27 8.84 7.93
CA SER A 27 -5.13 10.02 8.02
C SER A 27 -6.62 9.64 8.03
N ASP A 28 -7.47 10.48 8.65
CA ASP A 28 -8.91 10.17 8.78
C ASP A 28 -9.64 10.08 7.43
N ASP A 29 -9.14 10.79 6.42
CA ASP A 29 -9.61 10.74 5.05
C ASP A 29 -9.03 9.56 4.22
N TYR A 30 -8.17 8.72 4.82
CA TYR A 30 -7.47 7.60 4.19
C TYR A 30 -6.47 7.99 3.08
N ARG A 31 -6.13 9.26 2.92
CA ARG A 31 -5.27 9.74 1.83
C ARG A 31 -3.79 9.65 2.10
N ARG A 32 -3.40 9.58 3.39
CA ARG A 32 -2.00 9.48 3.80
C ARG A 32 -1.81 8.30 4.73
N ALA A 33 -0.84 7.46 4.41
CA ALA A 33 -0.45 6.34 5.26
C ALA A 33 1.07 6.26 5.38
N ARG A 34 1.57 5.85 6.56
CA ARG A 34 2.96 5.48 6.78
C ARG A 34 3.01 4.09 7.38
N VAL A 35 3.77 3.22 6.73
CA VAL A 35 3.93 1.82 7.12
C VAL A 35 5.39 1.55 7.40
N GLU A 36 5.67 0.80 8.45
CA GLU A 36 7.00 0.34 8.81
C GLU A 36 7.07 -1.18 8.75
N LEU A 37 8.21 -1.70 8.34
CA LEU A 37 8.59 -3.10 8.49
C LEU A 37 9.78 -3.14 9.46
N ARG A 38 9.54 -3.73 10.63
CA ARG A 38 10.52 -3.80 11.72
C ARG A 38 11.18 -5.16 11.74
N MET A 39 12.51 -5.16 11.64
CA MET A 39 13.26 -6.41 11.70
C MET A 39 13.19 -7.04 13.09
N ARG A 40 12.89 -8.32 13.11
CA ARG A 40 12.81 -9.16 14.29
C ARG A 40 13.62 -10.46 14.05
N PRO A 41 14.03 -11.18 15.10
CA PRO A 41 14.77 -12.43 14.92
C PRO A 41 14.05 -13.46 14.04
N TRP A 42 12.72 -13.50 14.07
CA TRP A 42 11.91 -14.48 13.36
C TRP A 42 11.46 -14.09 11.95
N ASN A 43 11.61 -12.80 11.54
CA ASN A 43 11.17 -12.34 10.22
C ASN A 43 12.32 -12.02 9.25
N ARG A 44 13.55 -12.32 9.65
CA ARG A 44 14.72 -12.21 8.77
C ARG A 44 14.74 -13.35 7.75
N ASN A 45 15.25 -13.06 6.57
CA ASN A 45 15.55 -14.09 5.58
C ASN A 45 16.84 -14.86 5.93
N TYR A 46 17.17 -15.85 5.12
CA TYR A 46 18.33 -16.73 5.34
C TYR A 46 19.67 -15.97 5.45
N VAL A 47 19.82 -14.86 4.73
CA VAL A 47 21.04 -14.02 4.73
C VAL A 47 21.01 -12.87 5.75
N GLY A 48 20.02 -12.85 6.64
CA GLY A 48 19.91 -11.89 7.75
C GLY A 48 19.43 -10.49 7.34
N THR A 49 18.73 -10.37 6.21
CA THR A 49 18.08 -9.13 5.76
C THR A 49 16.57 -9.28 5.76
N HIS A 50 15.83 -8.22 5.41
CA HIS A 50 14.39 -8.32 5.26
C HIS A 50 14.00 -9.34 4.19
N PHE A 51 13.03 -10.20 4.51
CA PHE A 51 12.41 -11.09 3.54
C PHE A 51 11.71 -10.28 2.45
N GLY A 52 12.04 -10.55 1.17
CA GLY A 52 11.51 -9.80 0.04
C GLY A 52 9.99 -9.82 -0.06
N GLY A 53 9.35 -10.93 0.32
CA GLY A 53 7.90 -11.03 0.41
C GLY A 53 7.30 -10.08 1.44
N SER A 54 7.96 -9.86 2.59
CA SER A 54 7.51 -8.88 3.60
C SER A 54 7.68 -7.45 3.12
N LEU A 55 8.75 -7.14 2.38
CA LEU A 55 8.93 -5.82 1.74
C LEU A 55 7.80 -5.54 0.75
N PHE A 56 7.39 -6.55 -0.04
CA PHE A 56 6.27 -6.37 -0.95
C PHE A 56 4.94 -6.26 -0.20
N ALA A 57 4.70 -7.13 0.79
CA ALA A 57 3.48 -7.15 1.59
C ALA A 57 3.23 -5.85 2.37
N MET A 58 4.29 -5.16 2.84
CA MET A 58 4.13 -3.90 3.56
C MET A 58 3.55 -2.77 2.70
N THR A 59 3.60 -2.89 1.38
CA THR A 59 3.01 -1.91 0.46
C THR A 59 1.59 -2.27 0.02
N ASP A 60 1.17 -3.48 0.27
CA ASP A 60 -0.20 -3.96 0.10
C ASP A 60 -0.98 -3.66 1.38
N PRO A 61 -2.10 -3.07 1.42
CA PRO A 61 -3.08 -2.61 0.43
C PRO A 61 -3.15 -1.07 0.31
N PHE A 62 -2.08 -0.34 0.60
CA PHE A 62 -2.08 1.12 0.79
C PHE A 62 -2.24 1.95 -0.50
N ARG A 63 -2.51 1.31 -1.63
CA ARG A 63 -3.00 1.98 -2.84
C ARG A 63 -4.47 1.65 -3.08
N MET A 64 -4.83 0.37 -2.94
CA MET A 64 -6.18 -0.10 -3.21
C MET A 64 -7.21 0.46 -2.21
N ILE A 65 -6.96 0.36 -0.91
CA ILE A 65 -7.92 0.82 0.12
C ILE A 65 -8.17 2.33 0.07
N PRO A 66 -7.14 3.21 0.00
CA PRO A 66 -7.37 4.65 -0.16
C PRO A 66 -8.20 4.99 -1.39
N VAL A 67 -7.87 4.43 -2.56
CA VAL A 67 -8.63 4.67 -3.78
C VAL A 67 -10.07 4.19 -3.66
N LEU A 68 -10.29 2.98 -3.14
CA LEU A 68 -11.64 2.43 -2.90
C LEU A 68 -12.47 3.31 -1.97
N ARG A 69 -11.85 3.80 -0.88
CA ARG A 69 -12.53 4.65 0.10
C ARG A 69 -12.88 6.02 -0.46
N CYS A 70 -11.97 6.62 -1.21
CA CYS A 70 -12.14 7.97 -1.76
C CYS A 70 -13.05 8.00 -3.00
N LEU A 71 -13.09 6.93 -3.80
CA LEU A 71 -14.02 6.82 -4.92
C LEU A 71 -15.43 6.44 -4.46
N GLY A 72 -15.54 5.68 -3.37
CA GLY A 72 -16.81 5.30 -2.78
C GLY A 72 -17.43 4.00 -3.33
N PRO A 73 -18.66 3.66 -2.88
CA PRO A 73 -19.29 2.35 -3.11
C PRO A 73 -19.66 2.08 -4.58
N ASP A 74 -19.70 3.11 -5.41
CA ASP A 74 -20.09 3.00 -6.83
C ASP A 74 -18.97 2.49 -7.74
N TYR A 75 -17.80 2.17 -7.16
CA TYR A 75 -16.65 1.69 -7.90
C TYR A 75 -16.23 0.29 -7.48
N PHE A 76 -15.74 -0.48 -8.45
CA PHE A 76 -14.89 -1.63 -8.21
C PHE A 76 -13.43 -1.17 -8.21
N VAL A 77 -12.69 -1.54 -7.19
CA VAL A 77 -11.24 -1.28 -7.08
C VAL A 77 -10.57 -2.52 -6.52
N TRP A 78 -9.57 -3.04 -7.22
CA TRP A 78 -8.72 -4.14 -6.73
C TRP A 78 -7.33 -4.11 -7.37
N ASP A 79 -6.38 -4.80 -6.76
CA ASP A 79 -5.05 -4.98 -7.31
C ASP A 79 -5.12 -5.90 -8.54
N LYS A 80 -4.52 -5.46 -9.66
CA LYS A 80 -4.43 -6.22 -10.91
C LYS A 80 -3.07 -6.85 -11.10
N ALA A 81 -2.01 -6.11 -10.76
CA ALA A 81 -0.61 -6.54 -10.89
C ALA A 81 0.26 -5.83 -9.86
N GLY A 82 1.42 -6.37 -9.60
CA GLY A 82 2.40 -5.75 -8.72
C GLY A 82 3.81 -6.19 -9.08
N GLU A 83 4.76 -5.29 -8.85
CA GLU A 83 6.18 -5.45 -9.12
C GLU A 83 6.98 -4.94 -7.94
N ILE A 84 8.13 -5.55 -7.68
CA ILE A 84 9.11 -5.08 -6.72
C ILE A 84 10.51 -5.18 -7.31
N GLU A 85 11.28 -4.11 -7.16
CA GLU A 85 12.71 -4.06 -7.45
C GLU A 85 13.46 -3.95 -6.13
N PHE A 86 14.39 -4.87 -5.87
CA PHE A 86 15.26 -4.84 -4.70
C PHE A 86 16.52 -4.05 -5.03
N VAL A 87 16.67 -2.84 -4.45
CA VAL A 87 17.79 -1.93 -4.73
C VAL A 87 19.01 -2.29 -3.90
N LYS A 88 18.78 -2.57 -2.60
CA LYS A 88 19.83 -3.02 -1.67
C LYS A 88 19.25 -3.87 -0.54
N PRO A 89 20.08 -4.65 0.16
CA PRO A 89 19.65 -5.42 1.33
C PRO A 89 19.09 -4.49 2.42
N GLY A 90 17.83 -4.70 2.81
CA GLY A 90 17.20 -3.97 3.90
C GLY A 90 17.54 -4.56 5.26
N ARG A 91 17.84 -3.70 6.23
CA ARG A 91 18.11 -4.06 7.64
C ARG A 91 17.45 -3.04 8.55
N GLY A 92 17.27 -3.40 9.83
CA GLY A 92 16.65 -2.52 10.81
C GLY A 92 15.18 -2.23 10.51
N THR A 93 14.75 -1.00 10.69
CA THR A 93 13.39 -0.56 10.33
C THR A 93 13.40 0.11 8.97
N VAL A 94 12.54 -0.35 8.07
CA VAL A 94 12.29 0.33 6.80
C VAL A 94 10.85 0.84 6.76
N HIS A 95 10.57 1.87 5.98
CA HIS A 95 9.24 2.47 5.90
C HIS A 95 8.86 2.84 4.46
N ALA A 96 7.56 2.92 4.21
CA ALA A 96 6.97 3.47 3.01
C ALA A 96 5.90 4.50 3.37
N VAL A 97 5.79 5.55 2.57
CA VAL A 97 4.77 6.60 2.70
C VAL A 97 3.90 6.57 1.46
N PHE A 98 2.60 6.68 1.68
CA PHE A 98 1.59 6.68 0.64
C PHE A 98 0.77 7.96 0.72
N GLU A 99 0.62 8.63 -0.41
CA GLU A 99 -0.22 9.81 -0.56
C GLU A 99 -1.13 9.63 -1.78
N LEU A 100 -2.35 10.13 -1.68
CA LEU A 100 -3.37 10.09 -2.73
C LEU A 100 -3.94 11.48 -2.95
N ASP A 101 -3.59 12.07 -4.09
CA ASP A 101 -3.99 13.42 -4.47
C ASP A 101 -5.39 13.47 -5.08
N ASP A 102 -6.04 14.64 -4.98
CA ASP A 102 -7.32 14.89 -5.64
C ASP A 102 -7.23 14.74 -7.16
N ALA A 103 -6.15 15.20 -7.77
CA ALA A 103 -5.93 15.10 -9.21
C ALA A 103 -5.98 13.65 -9.71
N VAL A 104 -5.41 12.71 -8.94
CA VAL A 104 -5.46 11.26 -9.25
C VAL A 104 -6.88 10.72 -9.14
N LEU A 105 -7.62 11.13 -8.11
CA LEU A 105 -9.01 10.71 -7.93
C LEU A 105 -9.92 11.24 -9.05
N ASP A 106 -9.72 12.48 -9.45
CA ASP A 106 -10.50 13.12 -10.53
C ASP A 106 -10.19 12.49 -11.89
N GLU A 107 -8.92 12.18 -12.15
CA GLU A 107 -8.49 11.41 -13.33
C GLU A 107 -9.19 10.04 -13.38
N LEU A 108 -9.21 9.30 -12.26
CA LEU A 108 -9.85 7.98 -12.19
C LEU A 108 -11.38 8.07 -12.38
N ARG A 109 -12.02 9.10 -11.78
CA ARG A 109 -13.46 9.35 -11.96
C ARG A 109 -13.80 9.65 -13.41
N ALA A 110 -13.04 10.53 -14.05
CA ALA A 110 -13.23 10.92 -15.44
C ALA A 110 -13.03 9.72 -16.39
N ALA A 111 -11.95 8.97 -16.21
CA ALA A 111 -11.63 7.82 -17.05
C ALA A 111 -12.63 6.65 -16.90
N ALA A 112 -13.27 6.50 -15.72
CA ALA A 112 -14.23 5.44 -15.46
C ALA A 112 -15.69 5.90 -15.61
N ALA A 113 -15.96 7.13 -16.04
CA ALA A 113 -17.29 7.75 -16.03
C ALA A 113 -18.32 6.98 -16.84
N GLY A 114 -17.94 6.43 -17.99
CA GLY A 114 -18.80 5.64 -18.87
C GLY A 114 -18.89 4.15 -18.48
N GLY A 115 -18.24 3.74 -17.39
CA GLY A 115 -18.19 2.33 -16.96
C GLY A 115 -17.06 1.53 -17.58
N GLU A 116 -16.09 2.19 -18.22
CA GLU A 116 -14.91 1.55 -18.79
C GLU A 116 -13.96 1.06 -17.69
N LYS A 117 -13.17 0.07 -18.05
CA LYS A 117 -12.07 -0.43 -17.24
C LYS A 117 -10.89 0.57 -17.30
N VAL A 118 -10.43 1.00 -16.14
CA VAL A 118 -9.23 1.83 -15.99
C VAL A 118 -8.15 1.01 -15.30
N LEU A 119 -6.95 0.98 -15.86
CA LEU A 119 -5.76 0.39 -15.25
C LEU A 119 -4.75 1.50 -14.97
N ARG A 120 -4.34 1.66 -13.71
CA ARG A 120 -3.38 2.68 -13.30
C ARG A 120 -2.29 2.09 -12.42
N TRP A 121 -1.04 2.41 -12.74
CA TRP A 121 0.11 2.09 -11.93
C TRP A 121 0.38 3.16 -10.88
N PHE A 122 0.73 2.71 -9.69
CA PHE A 122 1.19 3.53 -8.58
C PHE A 122 2.55 3.02 -8.11
N ALA A 123 3.46 3.93 -7.81
CA ALA A 123 4.77 3.60 -7.27
C ALA A 123 4.88 3.96 -5.80
N ALA A 124 5.77 3.27 -5.08
CA ALA A 124 6.19 3.62 -3.73
C ALA A 124 7.61 3.12 -3.49
N ASP A 125 8.42 3.95 -2.86
CA ASP A 125 9.74 3.57 -2.39
C ASP A 125 9.68 3.09 -0.94
N ILE A 126 10.46 2.05 -0.64
CA ILE A 126 10.71 1.57 0.71
C ILE A 126 12.10 2.07 1.12
N ILE A 127 12.16 2.82 2.20
CA ILE A 127 13.30 3.63 2.60
C ILE A 127 13.79 3.17 3.98
N ASP A 128 15.09 3.09 4.17
CA ASP A 128 15.70 2.77 5.45
C ASP A 128 15.83 3.99 6.39
N GLU A 129 16.42 3.76 7.58
CA GLU A 129 16.63 4.79 8.60
C GLU A 129 17.66 5.86 8.18
N GLN A 130 18.49 5.60 7.17
CA GLN A 130 19.45 6.53 6.58
C GLN A 130 18.85 7.35 5.44
N GLY A 131 17.60 7.07 5.06
CA GLY A 131 16.94 7.75 3.95
C GLY A 131 17.25 7.17 2.58
N GLU A 132 17.88 5.99 2.51
CA GLU A 132 18.21 5.32 1.26
C GLU A 132 17.13 4.34 0.83
N VAL A 133 16.91 4.23 -0.48
CA VAL A 133 15.93 3.31 -1.06
C VAL A 133 16.44 1.88 -0.95
N VAL A 134 15.65 1.04 -0.30
CA VAL A 134 15.86 -0.42 -0.14
C VAL A 134 15.18 -1.18 -1.27
N ALA A 135 13.96 -0.80 -1.58
CA ALA A 135 13.19 -1.41 -2.67
C ALA A 135 12.22 -0.39 -3.28
N ARG A 136 11.85 -0.63 -4.53
CA ARG A 136 10.80 0.11 -5.24
C ARG A 136 9.65 -0.83 -5.56
N THR A 137 8.44 -0.42 -5.25
CA THR A 137 7.25 -1.19 -5.57
C THR A 137 6.37 -0.45 -6.57
N ARG A 138 5.71 -1.19 -7.43
CA ARG A 138 4.65 -0.69 -8.31
C ARG A 138 3.43 -1.59 -8.18
N LYS A 139 2.27 -0.99 -8.03
CA LYS A 139 0.98 -1.67 -7.98
C LYS A 139 0.07 -1.13 -9.08
N GLN A 140 -0.51 -2.02 -9.88
CA GLN A 140 -1.53 -1.64 -10.86
C GLN A 140 -2.90 -1.91 -10.28
N LEU A 141 -3.70 -0.86 -10.16
CA LEU A 141 -5.10 -0.97 -9.78
C LEU A 141 -5.99 -1.12 -11.01
N TYR A 142 -6.99 -1.98 -10.88
CA TYR A 142 -8.16 -2.01 -11.72
C TYR A 142 -9.23 -1.16 -11.06
N VAL A 143 -9.75 -0.18 -11.79
CA VAL A 143 -10.85 0.69 -11.35
C VAL A 143 -11.95 0.66 -12.40
N ARG A 144 -13.19 0.52 -11.98
CA ARG A 144 -14.35 0.57 -12.86
C ARG A 144 -15.57 1.10 -12.11
N ARG A 145 -16.33 2.00 -12.73
CA ARG A 145 -17.62 2.40 -12.20
C ARG A 145 -18.62 1.25 -12.35
N LYS A 146 -19.38 0.97 -11.30
CA LYS A 146 -20.43 -0.05 -11.31
C LYS A 146 -21.55 0.35 -12.27
N PRO A 147 -22.19 -0.59 -12.99
CA PRO A 147 -23.42 -0.30 -13.70
C PRO A 147 -24.43 0.32 -12.74
N GLY A 148 -25.12 1.36 -13.17
CA GLY A 148 -26.22 1.94 -12.39
C GLY A 148 -27.25 0.85 -12.05
N ARG A 149 -27.74 0.87 -10.81
CA ARG A 149 -28.90 0.06 -10.42
C ARG A 149 -30.17 0.70 -10.95
#